data_0dc58809941c1e3062d1c2e474724866
#
_entry.id   0dc58809941c1e3062d1c2e474724866
#
_cell.length_a   1.000
_cell.length_b   1.000
_cell.length_c   1.000
_cell.angle_alpha   90.00
_cell.angle_beta   90.00
_cell.angle_gamma   90.00
#
_symmetry.space_group_name_H-M   'P 1'
#
loop_
_entity.id
_entity.type
_entity.pdbx_description
1 polymer ?
#
loop_
_entity_poly.entity_id
_entity_poly.type
_entity_poly.pdbx_seq_one_letter_code
_entity_poly.pdbx_strand_id
1 'polypeptide(L)'
;MESIDMKIVGITSCPAGLAHTPMAAKALEKVGPKLGYEVRIEQQGSMGQVNKLTAAEIEAADFVLLATDQKITGQERFQGKKQIRINITTCIKAPEAVLKKCVQAVAGDD
;
A
#
# COMPACT_ATOMS: atom_id res chain seq x y z
N MET A 1 -13.98 21.21 7.01
CA MET A 1 -13.28 20.79 5.97
C MET A 1 -13.35 19.30 5.78
N GLU A 2 -13.46 18.89 4.63
CA GLU A 2 -13.62 17.54 4.44
C GLU A 2 -12.40 16.82 4.42
N SER A 3 -12.35 15.69 5.07
CA SER A 3 -11.27 14.78 4.90
C SER A 3 -11.46 14.11 3.57
N ILE A 4 -10.36 13.75 2.94
CA ILE A 4 -10.41 13.00 1.72
C ILE A 4 -10.56 11.55 2.11
N ASP A 5 -11.73 11.00 1.89
CA ASP A 5 -11.98 9.60 2.19
C ASP A 5 -11.40 8.75 1.09
N MET A 6 -10.11 8.49 1.19
CA MET A 6 -9.42 7.66 0.23
C MET A 6 -9.12 6.31 0.86
N LYS A 7 -9.50 5.24 0.19
CA LYS A 7 -9.22 3.89 0.66
C LYS A 7 -8.06 3.32 -0.13
N ILE A 8 -7.01 2.95 0.58
CA ILE A 8 -5.78 2.47 -0.02
C ILE A 8 -5.49 1.07 0.50
N VAL A 9 -5.28 0.14 -0.41
CA VAL A 9 -4.76 -1.17 -0.02
C VAL A 9 -3.38 -1.29 -0.63
N GLY A 10 -2.53 -2.07 0.01
CA GLY A 10 -1.18 -2.20 -0.49
C GLY A 10 -0.52 -3.50 -0.08
N ILE A 11 0.60 -3.77 -0.69
CA ILE A 11 1.39 -4.94 -0.40
C ILE A 11 2.81 -4.49 -0.10
N THR A 12 3.39 -4.99 0.98
CA THR A 12 4.81 -4.79 1.25
C THR A 12 5.51 -6.13 1.12
N SER A 13 6.64 -6.13 0.46
CA SER A 13 7.42 -7.35 0.27
C SER A 13 8.84 -6.98 -0.08
N CYS A 14 9.80 -7.76 0.38
CA CYS A 14 11.18 -7.58 -0.04
C CYS A 14 11.85 -8.95 -0.10
N PRO A 15 12.94 -9.07 -0.87
CA PRO A 15 13.58 -10.37 -1.07
C PRO A 15 14.02 -11.02 0.25
N ALA A 16 14.49 -10.22 1.18
CA ALA A 16 14.93 -10.74 2.47
C ALA A 16 13.76 -11.12 3.36
N GLY A 17 12.60 -10.51 3.15
CA GLY A 17 11.42 -10.80 3.95
C GLY A 17 11.58 -10.49 5.42
N LEU A 18 12.51 -9.61 5.75
CA LEU A 18 12.85 -9.34 7.14
C LEU A 18 12.19 -8.07 7.65
N ALA A 19 12.99 -7.17 8.18
CA ALA A 19 12.46 -5.99 8.88
C ALA A 19 11.74 -5.00 7.98
N HIS A 20 12.13 -4.92 6.71
CA HIS A 20 11.58 -3.90 5.82
C HIS A 20 10.09 -4.10 5.56
N THR A 21 9.67 -5.34 5.42
CA THR A 21 8.26 -5.63 5.12
C THR A 21 7.32 -5.14 6.21
N PRO A 22 7.50 -5.54 7.48
CA PRO A 22 6.62 -5.03 8.53
C PRO A 22 6.84 -3.55 8.83
N MET A 23 8.05 -3.06 8.68
CA MET A 23 8.32 -1.64 8.93
C MET A 23 7.57 -0.76 7.95
N ALA A 24 7.60 -1.11 6.67
CA ALA A 24 6.87 -0.33 5.66
C ALA A 24 5.37 -0.40 5.89
N ALA A 25 4.86 -1.58 6.22
CA ALA A 25 3.43 -1.75 6.47
C ALA A 25 2.99 -0.87 7.64
N LYS A 26 3.72 -0.93 8.74
CA LYS A 26 3.37 -0.14 9.91
C LYS A 26 3.48 1.35 9.64
N ALA A 27 4.51 1.76 8.92
CA ALA A 27 4.70 3.18 8.62
C ALA A 27 3.53 3.72 7.80
N LEU A 28 3.13 2.98 6.77
CA LEU A 28 2.03 3.42 5.92
C LEU A 28 0.71 3.43 6.66
N GLU A 29 0.46 2.39 7.46
CA GLU A 29 -0.79 2.32 8.20
C GLU A 29 -0.86 3.34 9.32
N LYS A 30 0.29 3.79 9.81
CA LYS A 30 0.31 4.78 10.86
C LYS A 30 0.01 6.18 10.34
N VAL A 31 0.60 6.54 9.19
CA VAL A 31 0.41 7.89 8.67
C VAL A 31 -0.88 8.05 7.87
N GLY A 32 -1.43 6.96 7.33
CA GLY A 32 -2.66 7.04 6.57
C GLY A 32 -3.77 7.80 7.27
N PRO A 33 -4.16 7.36 8.47
CA PRO A 33 -5.24 8.05 9.19
C PRO A 33 -4.92 9.51 9.51
N LYS A 34 -3.66 9.83 9.71
CA LYS A 34 -3.29 11.21 9.97
C LYS A 34 -3.57 12.11 8.77
N LEU A 35 -3.56 11.53 7.58
CA LEU A 35 -3.84 12.26 6.35
C LEU A 35 -5.29 12.14 5.93
N GLY A 36 -6.10 11.43 6.69
CA GLY A 36 -7.50 11.22 6.36
C GLY A 36 -7.73 10.06 5.42
N TYR A 37 -6.77 9.15 5.29
CA TYR A 37 -6.89 8.00 4.40
C TYR A 37 -7.05 6.73 5.20
N GLU A 38 -7.77 5.78 4.62
CA GLU A 38 -7.90 4.45 5.21
C GLU A 38 -6.91 3.54 4.50
N VAL A 39 -5.96 2.98 5.23
CA VAL A 39 -4.87 2.20 4.64
C VAL A 39 -4.85 0.79 5.21
N ARG A 40 -4.84 -0.20 4.32
CA ARG A 40 -4.72 -1.61 4.71
C ARG A 40 -3.57 -2.22 3.93
N ILE A 41 -2.62 -2.80 4.63
CA ILE A 41 -1.41 -3.32 4.00
C ILE A 41 -1.27 -4.81 4.28
N GLU A 42 -1.10 -5.58 3.22
CA GLU A 42 -0.78 -7.00 3.32
C GLU A 42 0.72 -7.16 3.26
N GLN A 43 1.28 -7.94 4.18
CA GLN A 43 2.72 -8.18 4.21
C GLN A 43 3.01 -9.55 3.61
N GLN A 44 3.95 -9.60 2.68
CA GLN A 44 4.40 -10.86 2.09
C GLN A 44 5.89 -11.01 2.35
N GLY A 45 6.24 -12.05 3.08
CA GLY A 45 7.63 -12.29 3.41
C GLY A 45 7.93 -13.77 3.43
N SER A 46 9.09 -14.14 3.94
CA SER A 46 9.51 -15.53 3.99
C SER A 46 8.60 -16.37 4.88
N MET A 47 7.91 -15.74 5.80
CA MET A 47 7.00 -16.45 6.69
C MET A 47 5.58 -16.55 6.15
N GLY A 48 5.35 -16.12 4.93
CA GLY A 48 4.04 -16.15 4.34
C GLY A 48 3.36 -14.79 4.34
N GLN A 49 2.05 -14.80 4.24
CA GLN A 49 1.27 -13.58 4.15
C GLN A 49 0.70 -13.20 5.50
N VAL A 50 0.81 -11.92 5.85
CA VAL A 50 0.25 -11.37 7.08
C VAL A 50 -0.77 -10.30 6.69
N ASN A 51 -1.93 -10.31 7.34
CA ASN A 51 -3.02 -9.36 7.05
C ASN A 51 -3.45 -9.39 5.59
N LYS A 52 -3.71 -10.60 5.10
CA LYS A 52 -4.08 -10.77 3.70
C LYS A 52 -5.32 -9.93 3.37
N LEU A 53 -5.26 -9.23 2.25
CA LEU A 53 -6.37 -8.39 1.80
C LEU A 53 -7.52 -9.26 1.31
N THR A 54 -8.73 -8.86 1.67
CA THR A 54 -9.93 -9.57 1.18
C THR A 54 -10.35 -8.97 -0.16
N ALA A 55 -11.15 -9.74 -0.90
CA ALA A 55 -11.67 -9.25 -2.17
C ALA A 55 -12.50 -7.98 -1.97
N ALA A 56 -13.26 -7.91 -0.88
CA ALA A 56 -14.07 -6.72 -0.59
C ALA A 56 -13.20 -5.50 -0.35
N GLU A 57 -12.08 -5.69 0.36
CA GLU A 57 -11.18 -4.57 0.62
C GLU A 57 -10.54 -4.06 -0.66
N ILE A 58 -10.15 -4.98 -1.53
CA ILE A 58 -9.54 -4.61 -2.80
C ILE A 58 -10.55 -3.88 -3.68
N GLU A 59 -11.77 -4.38 -3.74
CA GLU A 59 -12.80 -3.78 -4.56
C GLU A 59 -13.14 -2.37 -4.08
N ALA A 60 -13.16 -2.16 -2.78
CA ALA A 60 -13.50 -0.85 -2.21
C ALA A 60 -12.34 0.14 -2.31
N ALA A 61 -11.14 -0.33 -2.59
CA ALA A 61 -9.97 0.54 -2.62
C ALA A 61 -9.97 1.45 -3.84
N ASP A 62 -9.43 2.64 -3.66
CA ASP A 62 -9.29 3.59 -4.76
C ASP A 62 -8.06 3.27 -5.61
N PHE A 63 -7.03 2.72 -5.01
CA PHE A 63 -5.87 2.24 -5.76
C PHE A 63 -5.08 1.27 -4.89
N VAL A 64 -4.10 0.61 -5.51
CA VAL A 64 -3.24 -0.37 -4.85
C VAL A 64 -1.81 0.16 -4.84
N LEU A 65 -1.19 0.16 -3.66
CA LEU A 65 0.19 0.58 -3.51
C LEU A 65 1.07 -0.66 -3.37
N LEU A 66 2.00 -0.82 -4.30
CA LEU A 66 2.94 -1.94 -4.27
C LEU A 66 4.28 -1.47 -3.74
N ALA A 67 4.46 -1.61 -2.45
CA ALA A 67 5.70 -1.20 -1.78
C ALA A 67 6.65 -2.41 -1.77
N THR A 68 7.25 -2.67 -2.93
CA THR A 68 8.02 -3.88 -3.09
C THR A 68 9.08 -3.68 -4.16
N ASP A 69 10.18 -4.42 -4.01
CA ASP A 69 11.25 -4.44 -5.00
C ASP A 69 11.21 -5.71 -5.83
N GLN A 70 10.22 -6.54 -5.65
CA GLN A 70 10.12 -7.83 -6.32
C GLN A 70 8.68 -8.14 -6.67
N LYS A 71 8.47 -9.24 -7.38
CA LYS A 71 7.12 -9.67 -7.70
C LYS A 71 6.41 -10.13 -6.43
N ILE A 72 5.11 -9.87 -6.40
CA ILE A 72 4.29 -10.28 -5.27
C ILE A 72 3.40 -11.44 -5.68
N THR A 73 2.87 -12.14 -4.68
CA THR A 73 1.92 -13.22 -4.89
C THR A 73 0.52 -12.64 -4.96
N GLY A 74 -0.28 -13.14 -5.91
CA GLY A 74 -1.67 -12.73 -5.99
C GLY A 74 -1.91 -11.39 -6.62
N GLN A 75 -0.98 -10.93 -7.46
CA GLN A 75 -1.14 -9.65 -8.12
C GLN A 75 -2.33 -9.61 -9.06
N GLU A 76 -2.74 -10.77 -9.55
CA GLU A 76 -3.91 -10.84 -10.43
C GLU A 76 -5.18 -10.35 -9.74
N ARG A 77 -5.21 -10.31 -8.42
CA ARG A 77 -6.35 -9.79 -7.66
C ARG A 77 -6.61 -8.32 -7.95
N PHE A 78 -5.59 -7.62 -8.44
CA PHE A 78 -5.66 -6.17 -8.63
C PHE A 78 -5.95 -5.77 -10.06
N GLN A 79 -6.29 -6.72 -10.91
CA GLN A 79 -6.63 -6.39 -12.29
C GLN A 79 -7.80 -5.42 -12.31
N GLY A 80 -7.69 -4.41 -13.15
CA GLY A 80 -8.72 -3.38 -13.23
C GLY A 80 -8.56 -2.26 -12.23
N LYS A 81 -7.62 -2.40 -11.28
CA LYS A 81 -7.32 -1.36 -10.30
C LYS A 81 -6.04 -0.65 -10.70
N LYS A 82 -5.97 0.64 -10.38
CA LYS A 82 -4.74 1.38 -10.57
C LYS A 82 -3.71 0.88 -9.57
N GLN A 83 -2.54 0.54 -10.05
CA GLN A 83 -1.47 0.02 -9.21
C GLN A 83 -0.28 0.95 -9.31
N ILE A 84 0.25 1.34 -8.15
CA ILE A 84 1.41 2.22 -8.09
C ILE A 84 2.51 1.51 -7.34
N ARG A 85 3.66 1.37 -7.98
CA ARG A 85 4.80 0.68 -7.35
C ARG A 85 5.78 1.70 -6.83
N ILE A 86 6.12 1.57 -5.55
CA ILE A 86 7.08 2.44 -4.89
C ILE A 86 8.10 1.55 -4.20
N ASN A 87 9.35 2.01 -4.20
CA ASN A 87 10.42 1.29 -3.52
C ASN A 87 10.09 1.17 -2.03
N ILE A 88 10.31 -0.01 -1.47
CA ILE A 88 9.93 -0.26 -0.08
C ILE A 88 10.70 0.64 0.89
N THR A 89 11.96 0.91 0.59
CA THR A 89 12.77 1.78 1.44
C THR A 89 12.21 3.19 1.48
N THR A 90 11.72 3.68 0.34
CA THR A 90 11.09 5.00 0.29
C THR A 90 9.84 5.04 1.16
N CYS A 91 9.07 3.97 1.17
CA CYS A 91 7.88 3.90 2.00
C CYS A 91 8.22 3.95 3.48
N ILE A 92 9.37 3.41 3.86
CA ILE A 92 9.80 3.46 5.25
C ILE A 92 10.29 4.85 5.63
N LYS A 93 11.08 5.47 4.74
CA LYS A 93 11.69 6.75 5.04
C LYS A 93 10.71 7.91 4.96
N ALA A 94 9.80 7.87 4.01
CA ALA A 94 8.89 8.98 3.77
C ALA A 94 7.48 8.49 3.47
N PRO A 95 6.85 7.75 4.39
CA PRO A 95 5.51 7.19 4.12
C PRO A 95 4.47 8.25 3.85
N GLU A 96 4.58 9.38 4.54
CA GLU A 96 3.62 10.46 4.37
C GLU A 96 3.70 11.03 2.95
N ALA A 97 4.91 11.30 2.49
CA ALA A 97 5.10 11.83 1.14
C ALA A 97 4.67 10.82 0.08
N VAL A 98 4.92 9.55 0.33
CA VAL A 98 4.52 8.49 -0.59
C VAL A 98 3.00 8.48 -0.75
N LEU A 99 2.27 8.49 0.35
CA LEU A 99 0.82 8.45 0.29
C LEU A 99 0.25 9.69 -0.37
N LYS A 100 0.77 10.86 -0.04
CA LYS A 100 0.30 12.10 -0.66
C LYS A 100 0.53 12.11 -2.16
N LYS A 101 1.71 11.67 -2.57
CA LYS A 101 2.05 11.64 -3.99
C LYS A 101 1.18 10.66 -4.75
N CYS A 102 0.94 9.49 -4.17
CA CYS A 102 0.10 8.49 -4.82
C CYS A 102 -1.34 8.97 -4.94
N VAL A 103 -1.86 9.61 -3.90
CA VAL A 103 -3.21 10.12 -3.93
C VAL A 103 -3.34 11.20 -4.98
N GLN A 104 -2.35 12.07 -5.09
CA GLN A 104 -2.37 13.11 -6.12
C GLN A 104 -2.36 12.51 -7.52
N ALA A 105 -1.58 11.46 -7.72
CA ALA A 105 -1.51 10.81 -9.02
C ALA A 105 -2.84 10.19 -9.40
N VAL A 106 -3.51 9.57 -8.44
CA VAL A 106 -4.81 8.94 -8.69
C VAL A 106 -5.90 9.99 -8.89
N ALA A 107 -5.93 10.98 -8.01
CA ALA A 107 -6.97 12.00 -8.07
C ALA A 107 -6.84 12.89 -9.31
N GLY A 108 -5.61 13.11 -9.75
CA GLY A 108 -5.39 13.95 -10.91
C GLY A 108 -5.44 13.21 -12.23
N ASP A 109 -5.80 11.94 -12.20
CA ASP A 109 -5.75 11.09 -13.36
C ASP A 109 -7.12 10.97 -14.04
N ASP A 110 -7.81 12.03 -14.14
CA ASP A 110 -9.14 12.00 -14.77
C ASP A 110 -9.08 12.26 -16.23
#